data_1710dfe571b2d5b76299f5edc80cc571
#
_entry.id   1710dfe571b2d5b76299f5edc80cc571
#
_cell.length_a   1.000
_cell.length_b   1.000
_cell.length_c   1.000
_cell.angle_alpha   90.00
_cell.angle_beta   90.00
_cell.angle_gamma   90.00
#
_symmetry.space_group_name_H-M   'P 1'
#
loop_
_entity.id
_entity.type
_entity.pdbx_description
1 polymer ?
#
loop_
_entity_poly.entity_id
_entity_poly.type
_entity_poly.pdbx_seq_one_letter_code
_entity_poly.pdbx_strand_id
1 'polypeptide(L)'
;AIIKSEGKYMNREIEQAILTEGYRFCRVQPENIGVFYKYYQQGFHVVMMISLEDTQALTVEQHQVMQERVMDLFYHPQGRLADFPEGYPVYHVELLTLLSGNNTDMMHQLCCMQKNVWGYDMKQGRLIIYENQPGDFWGLKNALENCRAESKSTGSTNPGFSLKGLSYTTIAIAAINVIVYLILEILGDTQDPFYIASHGGMYPEFIQINHQWWRIFTAMFIHFGLPHLVNNMVIFCCVGSRLERAAGHFKMFVIYMLSGIGGGLLSYFMMLYSGDYAVSAGASGAVFGTIGGLIWVVIRHRGRFKGLTVKGMILMAVLSLYYGFSTIGIDNWCHVGGILTGFLAAMILYHKKVENC
;
A
#
# COMPACT_ATOMS: atom_id res chain seq x y z
N ALA A 1 15.09 -25.07 -16.29
CA ALA A 1 15.18 -26.31 -15.50
C ALA A 1 14.91 -25.93 -14.05
N ILE A 2 13.80 -26.45 -13.49
CA ILE A 2 13.43 -26.26 -12.08
C ILE A 2 14.38 -27.15 -11.28
N ILE A 3 15.37 -26.55 -10.63
CA ILE A 3 16.24 -27.26 -9.70
C ILE A 3 15.46 -27.47 -8.41
N LYS A 4 15.05 -28.71 -8.15
CA LYS A 4 14.50 -29.14 -6.86
C LYS A 4 15.57 -28.91 -5.78
N SER A 5 15.37 -27.96 -4.88
CA SER A 5 16.19 -27.82 -3.66
C SER A 5 15.66 -28.83 -2.63
N GLU A 6 16.40 -29.89 -2.37
CA GLU A 6 16.20 -30.77 -1.21
C GLU A 6 17.08 -30.31 -0.05
N GLY A 7 16.87 -29.09 0.42
CA GLY A 7 17.43 -28.60 1.68
C GLY A 7 16.43 -28.84 2.81
N LYS A 8 16.74 -29.79 3.71
CA LYS A 8 15.86 -30.29 4.78
C LYS A 8 15.57 -29.25 5.89
N TYR A 9 16.20 -28.07 5.88
CA TYR A 9 16.22 -27.12 7.01
C TYR A 9 15.87 -25.66 6.67
N MET A 10 15.66 -25.31 5.39
CA MET A 10 15.30 -23.95 5.01
C MET A 10 13.78 -23.82 4.80
N ASN A 11 13.22 -22.71 5.28
CA ASN A 11 11.77 -22.45 5.07
C ASN A 11 11.52 -22.07 3.61
N ARG A 12 10.87 -22.97 2.86
CA ARG A 12 10.55 -22.79 1.43
C ARG A 12 9.76 -21.54 1.14
N GLU A 13 8.92 -21.08 2.06
CA GLU A 13 8.10 -19.90 1.89
C GLU A 13 8.95 -18.62 1.89
N ILE A 14 9.90 -18.52 2.83
CA ILE A 14 10.85 -17.40 2.91
C ILE A 14 11.75 -17.39 1.66
N GLU A 15 12.27 -18.55 1.25
CA GLU A 15 13.05 -18.67 0.02
C GLU A 15 12.28 -18.19 -1.22
N GLN A 16 11.05 -18.65 -1.37
CA GLN A 16 10.21 -18.24 -2.49
C GLN A 16 9.92 -16.74 -2.50
N ALA A 17 9.68 -16.15 -1.34
CA ALA A 17 9.47 -14.72 -1.22
C ALA A 17 10.71 -13.93 -1.67
N ILE A 18 11.91 -14.34 -1.26
CA ILE A 18 13.16 -13.71 -1.67
C ILE A 18 13.38 -13.87 -3.18
N LEU A 19 13.15 -15.06 -3.72
CA LEU A 19 13.29 -15.34 -5.15
C LEU A 19 12.28 -14.53 -6.01
N THR A 20 11.06 -14.32 -5.51
CA THR A 20 10.01 -13.52 -6.21
C THR A 20 10.41 -12.05 -6.34
N GLU A 21 11.22 -11.51 -5.42
CA GLU A 21 11.79 -10.18 -5.51
C GLU A 21 12.99 -10.08 -6.50
N GLY A 22 13.26 -11.14 -7.26
CA GLY A 22 14.27 -11.18 -8.30
C GLY A 22 15.69 -11.50 -7.81
N TYR A 23 15.81 -12.00 -6.59
CA TYR A 23 17.07 -12.55 -6.10
C TYR A 23 17.36 -13.92 -6.72
N ARG A 24 18.64 -14.27 -6.84
CA ARG A 24 19.11 -15.58 -7.27
C ARG A 24 19.72 -16.31 -6.07
N PHE A 25 19.56 -17.62 -6.02
CA PHE A 25 20.10 -18.45 -4.94
C PHE A 25 21.53 -18.92 -5.26
N CYS A 26 22.40 -18.78 -4.26
CA CYS A 26 23.75 -19.33 -4.28
C CYS A 26 23.90 -20.32 -3.11
N ARG A 27 24.25 -21.57 -3.42
CA ARG A 27 24.48 -22.58 -2.39
C ARG A 27 25.85 -22.37 -1.71
N VAL A 28 25.84 -22.27 -0.40
CA VAL A 28 27.06 -22.21 0.44
C VAL A 28 27.04 -23.32 1.48
N GLN A 29 28.18 -23.59 2.10
CA GLN A 29 28.25 -24.48 3.24
C GLN A 29 28.50 -23.67 4.51
N PRO A 30 27.88 -24.05 5.66
CA PRO A 30 27.05 -25.25 5.93
C PRO A 30 25.62 -25.16 5.37
N GLU A 31 24.89 -26.28 5.31
CA GLU A 31 23.56 -26.39 4.67
C GLU A 31 22.44 -25.57 5.34
N ASN A 32 22.65 -25.10 6.58
CA ASN A 32 21.70 -24.22 7.28
C ASN A 32 21.84 -22.74 6.88
N ILE A 33 22.71 -22.42 5.92
CA ILE A 33 22.91 -21.08 5.38
C ILE A 33 22.50 -21.06 3.91
N GLY A 34 21.59 -20.14 3.57
CA GLY A 34 21.23 -19.81 2.19
C GLY A 34 21.70 -18.41 1.84
N VAL A 35 22.32 -18.24 0.70
CA VAL A 35 22.73 -16.92 0.21
C VAL A 35 21.93 -16.59 -1.04
N PHE A 36 21.26 -15.44 -1.01
CA PHE A 36 20.50 -14.91 -2.13
C PHE A 36 21.11 -13.60 -2.57
N TYR A 37 21.21 -13.35 -3.87
CA TYR A 37 21.86 -12.16 -4.40
C TYR A 37 21.12 -11.57 -5.60
N LYS A 38 21.24 -10.26 -5.75
CA LYS A 38 20.75 -9.50 -6.89
C LYS A 38 21.79 -8.48 -7.28
N TYR A 39 22.19 -8.45 -8.56
CA TYR A 39 23.08 -7.43 -9.08
C TYR A 39 22.29 -6.25 -9.60
N TYR A 40 22.53 -5.08 -9.07
CA TYR A 40 21.85 -3.84 -9.46
C TYR A 40 22.74 -2.63 -9.21
N GLN A 41 22.71 -1.63 -10.11
CA GLN A 41 23.51 -0.40 -10.01
C GLN A 41 25.00 -0.63 -9.71
N GLN A 42 25.60 -1.60 -10.40
CA GLN A 42 27.03 -1.95 -10.28
C GLN A 42 27.45 -2.43 -8.88
N GLY A 43 26.52 -3.02 -8.15
CA GLY A 43 26.75 -3.62 -6.85
C GLY A 43 25.90 -4.85 -6.61
N PHE A 44 26.20 -5.57 -5.54
CA PHE A 44 25.43 -6.71 -5.09
C PHE A 44 24.60 -6.38 -3.87
N HIS A 45 23.29 -6.71 -3.92
CA HIS A 45 22.42 -6.78 -2.77
C HIS A 45 22.31 -8.25 -2.37
N VAL A 46 22.82 -8.58 -1.19
CA VAL A 46 22.96 -9.96 -0.72
C VAL A 46 22.12 -10.18 0.52
N VAL A 47 21.40 -11.29 0.57
CA VAL A 47 20.68 -11.75 1.74
C VAL A 47 21.25 -13.07 2.18
N MET A 48 21.87 -13.11 3.37
CA MET A 48 22.34 -14.33 4.01
C MET A 48 21.28 -14.82 4.99
N MET A 49 20.57 -15.87 4.63
CA MET A 49 19.57 -16.49 5.49
C MET A 49 20.22 -17.58 6.32
N ILE A 50 20.12 -17.50 7.64
CA ILE A 50 20.61 -18.50 8.59
C ILE A 50 19.42 -19.13 9.30
N SER A 51 19.24 -20.43 9.13
CA SER A 51 18.23 -21.20 9.85
C SER A 51 18.82 -21.70 11.17
N LEU A 52 18.21 -21.28 12.27
CA LEU A 52 18.63 -21.61 13.62
C LEU A 52 17.70 -22.68 14.21
N GLU A 53 18.27 -23.83 14.55
CA GLU A 53 17.55 -24.82 15.35
C GLU A 53 17.47 -24.36 16.81
N ASP A 54 16.48 -24.84 17.56
CA ASP A 54 16.20 -24.41 18.94
C ASP A 54 17.41 -24.60 19.91
N THR A 55 18.35 -25.46 19.56
CA THR A 55 19.53 -25.78 20.36
C THR A 55 20.86 -25.17 19.84
N GLN A 56 20.82 -24.52 18.67
CA GLN A 56 22.04 -23.92 18.10
C GLN A 56 22.21 -22.49 18.63
N ALA A 57 23.35 -22.25 19.29
CA ALA A 57 23.77 -20.90 19.65
C ALA A 57 24.70 -20.36 18.55
N LEU A 58 24.40 -19.19 18.02
CA LEU A 58 25.26 -18.46 17.11
C LEU A 58 25.90 -17.28 17.86
N THR A 59 27.23 -17.31 18.01
CA THR A 59 27.91 -16.17 18.65
C THR A 59 28.11 -15.02 17.69
N VAL A 60 28.33 -13.82 18.25
CA VAL A 60 28.59 -12.59 17.48
C VAL A 60 29.80 -12.75 16.57
N GLU A 61 30.88 -13.36 17.08
CA GLU A 61 32.13 -13.62 16.33
C GLU A 61 31.87 -14.58 15.16
N GLN A 62 31.15 -15.68 15.41
CA GLN A 62 30.79 -16.62 14.34
C GLN A 62 29.97 -15.96 13.24
N HIS A 63 29.01 -15.16 13.62
CA HIS A 63 28.18 -14.41 12.66
C HIS A 63 29.03 -13.43 11.84
N GLN A 64 29.95 -12.70 12.48
CA GLN A 64 30.83 -11.77 11.80
C GLN A 64 31.76 -12.47 10.79
N VAL A 65 32.36 -13.61 11.15
CA VAL A 65 33.16 -14.40 10.21
C VAL A 65 32.34 -14.88 9.01
N MET A 66 31.06 -15.25 9.23
CA MET A 66 30.20 -15.64 8.13
C MET A 66 29.89 -14.47 7.20
N GLN A 67 29.60 -13.29 7.76
CA GLN A 67 29.36 -12.07 6.96
C GLN A 67 30.60 -11.72 6.12
N GLU A 68 31.79 -11.73 6.69
CA GLU A 68 33.05 -11.43 5.98
C GLU A 68 33.28 -12.40 4.80
N ARG A 69 33.05 -13.70 5.00
CA ARG A 69 33.19 -14.71 3.94
C ARG A 69 32.18 -14.51 2.81
N VAL A 70 30.94 -14.18 3.15
CA VAL A 70 29.92 -13.92 2.14
C VAL A 70 30.25 -12.63 1.40
N MET A 71 30.67 -11.58 2.08
CA MET A 71 31.09 -10.32 1.46
C MET A 71 32.28 -10.54 0.49
N ASP A 72 33.30 -11.30 0.88
CA ASP A 72 34.45 -11.62 0.02
C ASP A 72 34.05 -12.37 -1.26
N LEU A 73 33.08 -13.28 -1.16
CA LEU A 73 32.53 -13.99 -2.33
C LEU A 73 31.96 -13.04 -3.38
N PHE A 74 31.29 -11.98 -2.95
CA PHE A 74 30.62 -11.02 -3.85
C PHE A 74 31.52 -9.84 -4.27
N TYR A 75 32.56 -9.51 -3.51
CA TYR A 75 33.58 -8.57 -3.98
C TYR A 75 34.50 -9.20 -5.04
N HIS A 76 34.70 -10.53 -5.00
CA HIS A 76 35.53 -11.27 -5.94
C HIS A 76 34.73 -12.39 -6.62
N PRO A 77 33.67 -12.03 -7.43
CA PRO A 77 32.72 -13.02 -7.94
C PRO A 77 33.28 -13.90 -9.07
N GLN A 78 34.39 -13.50 -9.70
CA GLN A 78 34.94 -14.19 -10.88
C GLN A 78 35.29 -15.65 -10.60
N GLY A 79 34.70 -16.54 -11.39
CA GLY A 79 34.86 -17.99 -11.26
C GLY A 79 34.18 -18.64 -10.05
N ARG A 80 33.52 -17.84 -9.18
CA ARG A 80 32.81 -18.33 -7.98
C ARG A 80 31.30 -18.33 -8.14
N LEU A 81 30.75 -17.42 -8.97
CA LEU A 81 29.33 -17.34 -9.31
C LEU A 81 29.15 -17.78 -10.78
N ALA A 82 28.50 -18.92 -10.97
CA ALA A 82 28.41 -19.60 -12.29
C ALA A 82 27.76 -18.76 -13.41
N ASP A 83 26.88 -17.82 -13.05
CA ASP A 83 26.11 -17.01 -14.00
C ASP A 83 26.50 -15.53 -14.01
N PHE A 84 27.64 -15.17 -13.40
CA PHE A 84 28.09 -13.78 -13.37
C PHE A 84 29.07 -13.52 -14.53
N PRO A 85 28.71 -12.60 -15.50
CA PRO A 85 29.56 -12.32 -16.66
C PRO A 85 30.92 -11.72 -16.24
N GLU A 86 32.00 -12.14 -16.91
CA GLU A 86 33.31 -11.53 -16.72
C GLU A 86 33.28 -10.06 -17.18
N GLY A 87 33.94 -9.18 -16.41
CA GLY A 87 34.10 -7.77 -16.76
C GLY A 87 33.04 -6.83 -16.19
N TYR A 88 32.04 -7.31 -15.45
CA TYR A 88 31.10 -6.44 -14.74
C TYR A 88 31.74 -5.87 -13.47
N PRO A 89 31.77 -4.53 -13.29
CA PRO A 89 32.37 -3.91 -12.12
C PRO A 89 31.51 -4.13 -10.85
N VAL A 90 32.15 -4.37 -9.72
CA VAL A 90 31.50 -4.43 -8.41
C VAL A 90 32.08 -3.32 -7.54
N TYR A 91 31.32 -2.27 -7.31
CA TYR A 91 31.74 -1.12 -6.51
C TYR A 91 31.27 -1.21 -5.05
N HIS A 92 30.15 -1.90 -4.80
CA HIS A 92 29.64 -2.09 -3.45
C HIS A 92 28.94 -3.43 -3.29
N VAL A 93 28.92 -3.93 -2.08
CA VAL A 93 28.19 -5.12 -1.66
C VAL A 93 27.41 -4.76 -0.40
N GLU A 94 26.09 -4.84 -0.46
CA GLU A 94 25.21 -4.65 0.70
C GLU A 94 24.73 -6.02 1.18
N LEU A 95 24.98 -6.35 2.44
CA LEU A 95 24.60 -7.61 3.04
C LEU A 95 23.56 -7.40 4.13
N LEU A 96 22.46 -8.15 4.03
CA LEU A 96 21.47 -8.34 5.07
C LEU A 96 21.55 -9.77 5.59
N THR A 97 21.61 -9.97 6.90
CA THR A 97 21.42 -11.28 7.52
C THR A 97 19.96 -11.46 7.95
N LEU A 98 19.33 -12.55 7.52
CA LEU A 98 18.00 -12.96 7.96
C LEU A 98 18.12 -14.20 8.84
N LEU A 99 17.92 -14.05 10.14
CA LEU A 99 17.92 -15.15 11.11
C LEU A 99 16.49 -15.73 11.17
N SER A 100 16.33 -17.01 10.88
CA SER A 100 15.04 -17.69 10.98
C SER A 100 15.07 -18.79 12.04
N GLY A 101 14.15 -18.79 12.98
CA GLY A 101 14.10 -19.78 14.07
C GLY A 101 13.03 -19.48 15.11
N ASN A 102 13.08 -20.22 16.23
CA ASN A 102 12.11 -20.08 17.31
C ASN A 102 12.67 -19.36 18.54
N ASN A 103 13.98 -19.13 18.59
CA ASN A 103 14.65 -18.49 19.72
C ASN A 103 14.75 -16.96 19.48
N THR A 104 13.71 -16.26 19.91
CA THR A 104 13.60 -14.79 19.75
C THR A 104 14.62 -14.03 20.58
N ASP A 105 15.04 -14.55 21.74
CA ASP A 105 16.01 -13.89 22.63
C ASP A 105 17.41 -13.84 21.99
N MET A 106 17.84 -14.94 21.36
CA MET A 106 19.09 -14.99 20.65
C MET A 106 19.08 -14.08 19.41
N MET A 107 17.96 -14.07 18.65
CA MET A 107 17.80 -13.15 17.53
C MET A 107 17.86 -11.69 18.00
N HIS A 108 17.24 -11.37 19.12
CA HIS A 108 17.30 -10.04 19.73
C HIS A 108 18.74 -9.64 20.05
N GLN A 109 19.50 -10.53 20.68
CA GLN A 109 20.89 -10.29 21.06
C GLN A 109 21.78 -9.97 19.85
N LEU A 110 21.68 -10.75 18.76
CA LEU A 110 22.43 -10.53 17.53
C LEU A 110 21.99 -9.24 16.82
N CYS A 111 20.69 -8.98 16.74
CA CYS A 111 20.15 -7.77 16.13
C CYS A 111 20.55 -6.49 16.90
N CYS A 112 20.72 -6.56 18.23
CA CYS A 112 21.17 -5.41 19.02
C CYS A 112 22.68 -5.13 18.84
N MET A 113 23.49 -6.17 18.63
CA MET A 113 24.95 -6.04 18.57
C MET A 113 25.49 -5.87 17.15
N GLN A 114 24.75 -6.23 16.12
CA GLN A 114 25.17 -6.23 14.72
C GLN A 114 24.27 -5.35 13.87
N LYS A 115 24.78 -4.81 12.75
CA LYS A 115 24.00 -4.05 11.76
C LYS A 115 23.51 -4.95 10.64
N ASN A 116 22.41 -4.55 10.00
CA ASN A 116 21.81 -5.27 8.89
C ASN A 116 21.43 -6.73 9.25
N VAL A 117 20.80 -6.92 10.40
CA VAL A 117 20.32 -8.23 10.87
C VAL A 117 18.82 -8.15 11.17
N TRP A 118 18.04 -9.00 10.50
CA TRP A 118 16.62 -9.17 10.77
C TRP A 118 16.34 -10.54 11.36
N GLY A 119 15.31 -10.65 12.19
CA GLY A 119 14.81 -11.90 12.73
C GLY A 119 13.50 -12.32 12.07
N TYR A 120 13.30 -13.61 11.86
CA TYR A 120 12.01 -14.18 11.46
C TYR A 120 11.58 -15.24 12.47
N ASP A 121 10.57 -14.94 13.27
CA ASP A 121 9.99 -15.84 14.25
C ASP A 121 9.16 -16.92 13.53
N MET A 122 9.64 -18.15 13.52
CA MET A 122 9.00 -19.27 12.87
C MET A 122 7.70 -19.71 13.55
N LYS A 123 7.61 -19.56 14.88
CA LYS A 123 6.38 -19.91 15.64
C LYS A 123 5.22 -18.94 15.32
N GLN A 124 5.53 -17.65 15.29
CA GLN A 124 4.54 -16.62 15.01
C GLN A 124 4.42 -16.32 13.51
N GLY A 125 5.38 -16.77 12.68
CA GLY A 125 5.50 -16.45 11.26
C GLY A 125 5.59 -14.93 11.06
N ARG A 126 6.45 -14.25 11.80
CA ARG A 126 6.54 -12.80 11.85
C ARG A 126 7.96 -12.32 11.65
N LEU A 127 8.14 -11.36 10.73
CA LEU A 127 9.39 -10.62 10.58
C LEU A 127 9.58 -9.66 11.77
N ILE A 128 10.78 -9.67 12.37
CA ILE A 128 11.19 -8.82 13.49
C ILE A 128 12.31 -7.91 13.00
N ILE A 129 12.07 -6.61 13.00
CA ILE A 129 13.06 -5.58 12.66
C ILE A 129 13.15 -4.65 13.86
N TYR A 130 14.31 -4.63 14.52
CA TYR A 130 14.57 -3.75 15.66
C TYR A 130 14.89 -2.32 15.21
N GLU A 131 14.75 -1.34 16.10
CA GLU A 131 14.87 0.09 15.76
C GLU A 131 16.26 0.49 15.21
N ASN A 132 17.32 -0.21 15.60
CA ASN A 132 18.69 0.00 15.14
C ASN A 132 18.99 -0.63 13.78
N GLN A 133 18.02 -1.34 13.18
CA GLN A 133 18.15 -2.04 11.92
C GLN A 133 17.52 -1.28 10.75
N PRO A 134 17.96 -1.51 9.49
CA PRO A 134 17.32 -0.90 8.33
C PRO A 134 15.85 -1.29 8.26
N GLY A 135 14.97 -0.30 8.11
CA GLY A 135 13.52 -0.51 8.08
C GLY A 135 13.00 -1.18 6.81
N ASP A 136 13.81 -1.24 5.75
CA ASP A 136 13.60 -2.00 4.52
C ASP A 136 14.96 -2.32 3.89
N PHE A 137 15.01 -3.40 3.12
CA PHE A 137 16.16 -3.81 2.34
C PHE A 137 15.68 -4.14 0.92
N TRP A 138 15.70 -3.13 0.05
CA TRP A 138 15.36 -3.22 -1.37
C TRP A 138 14.00 -3.89 -1.67
N GLY A 139 12.98 -3.59 -0.84
CA GLY A 139 11.62 -4.12 -0.98
C GLY A 139 11.37 -5.45 -0.28
N LEU A 140 12.40 -6.10 0.26
CA LEU A 140 12.33 -7.42 0.86
C LEU A 140 11.41 -7.51 2.09
N LYS A 141 11.26 -6.39 2.83
CA LYS A 141 10.36 -6.35 3.98
C LYS A 141 8.92 -6.72 3.59
N ASN A 142 8.39 -6.12 2.54
CA ASN A 142 7.03 -6.39 2.10
C ASN A 142 6.84 -7.84 1.66
N ALA A 143 7.83 -8.42 0.97
CA ALA A 143 7.81 -9.81 0.53
C ALA A 143 7.76 -10.77 1.73
N LEU A 144 8.61 -10.56 2.75
CA LEU A 144 8.66 -11.40 3.94
C LEU A 144 7.45 -11.22 4.88
N GLU A 145 6.88 -10.03 4.98
CA GLU A 145 5.64 -9.79 5.74
C GLU A 145 4.42 -10.48 5.08
N ASN A 146 4.42 -10.63 3.77
CA ASN A 146 3.34 -11.26 3.00
C ASN A 146 3.43 -12.80 2.98
N CYS A 147 4.59 -13.41 3.24
CA CYS A 147 4.78 -14.87 3.29
C CYS A 147 3.73 -15.58 4.19
N ARG A 148 3.32 -14.94 5.27
CA ARG A 148 2.32 -15.49 6.20
C ARG A 148 0.89 -15.48 5.67
N ALA A 149 0.57 -14.57 4.75
CA ALA A 149 -0.79 -14.48 4.20
C ALA A 149 -1.11 -15.72 3.35
N GLU A 150 -0.09 -16.31 2.73
CA GLU A 150 -0.23 -17.48 1.85
C GLU A 150 -0.15 -18.80 2.62
N SER A 151 0.68 -18.92 3.66
CA SER A 151 0.85 -20.17 4.42
C SER A 151 -0.35 -20.55 5.29
N LYS A 152 -1.20 -19.57 5.66
CA LYS A 152 -2.48 -19.88 6.32
C LYS A 152 -3.55 -20.41 5.35
N SER A 153 -3.31 -20.35 4.04
CA SER A 153 -4.24 -20.83 3.01
C SER A 153 -4.01 -22.29 2.59
N THR A 154 -2.86 -22.90 2.91
CA THR A 154 -2.52 -24.26 2.48
C THR A 154 -2.86 -25.37 3.47
N GLY A 155 -3.45 -25.05 4.61
CA GLY A 155 -3.86 -26.00 5.67
C GLY A 155 -5.34 -26.41 5.67
N SER A 156 -6.12 -26.09 4.64
CA SER A 156 -7.51 -26.56 4.51
C SER A 156 -7.90 -26.65 3.04
N THR A 157 -8.18 -27.87 2.59
CA THR A 157 -8.74 -28.19 1.28
C THR A 157 -10.20 -27.72 1.20
N ASN A 158 -10.36 -26.42 1.07
CA ASN A 158 -11.52 -25.75 0.49
C ASN A 158 -11.06 -24.38 0.02
N PRO A 159 -11.30 -23.97 -1.23
CA PRO A 159 -11.02 -22.61 -1.68
C PRO A 159 -12.08 -21.67 -1.09
N GLY A 160 -12.09 -21.55 0.23
CA GLY A 160 -12.80 -20.51 0.93
C GLY A 160 -12.02 -19.23 0.74
N PHE A 161 -12.50 -18.34 -0.11
CA PHE A 161 -12.03 -16.96 -0.27
C PHE A 161 -11.91 -16.32 1.12
N SER A 162 -10.67 -16.17 1.63
CA SER A 162 -10.44 -15.58 2.94
C SER A 162 -10.73 -14.09 2.87
N LEU A 163 -11.87 -13.72 3.44
CA LEU A 163 -12.33 -12.33 3.50
C LEU A 163 -11.52 -11.46 4.49
N LYS A 164 -10.59 -12.03 5.27
CA LYS A 164 -9.74 -11.29 6.22
C LYS A 164 -8.67 -10.49 5.45
N GLY A 165 -8.88 -9.20 5.33
CA GLY A 165 -7.98 -8.26 4.64
C GLY A 165 -8.61 -7.55 3.45
N LEU A 166 -9.83 -7.94 3.05
CA LEU A 166 -10.59 -7.20 2.05
C LEU A 166 -11.04 -5.85 2.60
N SER A 167 -10.98 -4.85 1.75
CA SER A 167 -11.47 -3.50 2.03
C SER A 167 -12.98 -3.44 1.76
N TYR A 168 -13.78 -4.07 2.64
CA TYR A 168 -15.22 -4.25 2.44
C TYR A 168 -15.97 -2.94 2.22
N THR A 169 -15.62 -1.90 2.97
CA THR A 169 -16.27 -0.59 2.84
C THR A 169 -15.99 0.02 1.48
N THR A 170 -14.74 -0.06 1.02
CA THR A 170 -14.35 0.42 -0.31
C THR A 170 -15.11 -0.35 -1.39
N ILE A 171 -15.18 -1.67 -1.29
CA ILE A 171 -15.89 -2.53 -2.25
C ILE A 171 -17.40 -2.22 -2.23
N ALA A 172 -18.00 -2.10 -1.05
CA ALA A 172 -19.44 -1.83 -0.92
C ALA A 172 -19.81 -0.46 -1.53
N ILE A 173 -19.03 0.59 -1.22
CA ILE A 173 -19.26 1.91 -1.79
C ILE A 173 -19.06 1.91 -3.32
N ALA A 174 -18.02 1.24 -3.82
CA ALA A 174 -17.80 1.11 -5.25
C ALA A 174 -18.96 0.36 -5.93
N ALA A 175 -19.44 -0.73 -5.34
CA ALA A 175 -20.59 -1.48 -5.84
C ALA A 175 -21.87 -0.61 -5.87
N ILE A 176 -22.12 0.19 -4.83
CA ILE A 176 -23.26 1.13 -4.80
C ILE A 176 -23.15 2.12 -5.97
N ASN A 177 -21.98 2.72 -6.20
CA ASN A 177 -21.79 3.65 -7.31
C ASN A 177 -22.04 2.99 -8.67
N VAL A 178 -21.54 1.76 -8.87
CA VAL A 178 -21.77 1.00 -10.09
C VAL A 178 -23.26 0.66 -10.27
N ILE A 179 -23.95 0.23 -9.21
CA ILE A 179 -25.40 -0.08 -9.26
C ILE A 179 -26.22 1.15 -9.60
N VAL A 180 -25.96 2.28 -8.93
CA VAL A 180 -26.65 3.55 -9.21
C VAL A 180 -26.44 3.97 -10.66
N TYR A 181 -25.20 3.90 -11.15
CA TYR A 181 -24.87 4.22 -12.53
C TYR A 181 -25.65 3.32 -13.52
N LEU A 182 -25.63 2.00 -13.31
CA LEU A 182 -26.32 1.06 -14.19
C LEU A 182 -27.83 1.32 -14.23
N ILE A 183 -28.46 1.63 -13.08
CA ILE A 183 -29.88 1.97 -13.03
C ILE A 183 -30.15 3.24 -13.85
N LEU A 184 -29.36 4.29 -13.66
CA LEU A 184 -29.58 5.55 -14.37
C LEU A 184 -29.30 5.42 -15.87
N GLU A 185 -28.29 4.65 -16.27
CA GLU A 185 -27.95 4.40 -17.68
C GLU A 185 -29.03 3.60 -18.40
N ILE A 186 -29.71 2.67 -17.70
CA ILE A 186 -30.86 1.93 -18.26
C ILE A 186 -32.10 2.82 -18.41
N LEU A 187 -32.27 3.78 -17.51
CA LEU A 187 -33.45 4.67 -17.49
C LEU A 187 -33.32 5.86 -18.43
N GLY A 188 -32.08 6.27 -18.81
CA GLY A 188 -31.88 7.43 -19.69
C GLY A 188 -30.40 7.66 -19.99
N ASP A 189 -30.07 8.84 -20.51
CA ASP A 189 -28.73 9.23 -20.90
C ASP A 189 -27.98 9.88 -19.74
N THR A 190 -27.02 9.16 -19.17
CA THR A 190 -26.19 9.68 -18.08
C THR A 190 -25.18 10.74 -18.54
N GLN A 191 -25.04 11.04 -19.81
CA GLN A 191 -24.23 12.15 -20.31
C GLN A 191 -24.99 13.46 -20.40
N ASP A 192 -26.35 13.42 -20.36
CA ASP A 192 -27.19 14.63 -20.37
C ASP A 192 -27.22 15.28 -18.98
N PRO A 193 -26.73 16.54 -18.83
CA PRO A 193 -26.77 17.25 -17.56
C PRO A 193 -28.20 17.47 -17.01
N PHE A 194 -29.21 17.66 -17.88
CA PHE A 194 -30.60 17.83 -17.44
C PHE A 194 -31.15 16.52 -16.86
N TYR A 195 -30.81 15.39 -17.49
CA TYR A 195 -31.17 14.08 -16.97
C TYR A 195 -30.54 13.84 -15.59
N ILE A 196 -29.22 14.10 -15.43
CA ILE A 196 -28.51 13.97 -14.16
C ILE A 196 -29.12 14.91 -13.09
N ALA A 197 -29.37 16.16 -13.43
CA ALA A 197 -30.01 17.11 -12.51
C ALA A 197 -31.39 16.63 -12.06
N SER A 198 -32.24 16.10 -12.96
CA SER A 198 -33.57 15.59 -12.64
C SER A 198 -33.54 14.35 -11.73
N HIS A 199 -32.45 13.54 -11.78
CA HIS A 199 -32.31 12.30 -11.03
C HIS A 199 -31.41 12.41 -9.79
N GLY A 200 -31.15 13.62 -9.28
CA GLY A 200 -30.48 13.81 -7.98
C GLY A 200 -29.08 14.40 -8.06
N GLY A 201 -28.61 14.81 -9.23
CA GLY A 201 -27.42 15.64 -9.37
C GLY A 201 -27.59 16.98 -8.64
N MET A 202 -26.50 17.50 -8.11
CA MET A 202 -26.51 18.79 -7.41
C MET A 202 -26.56 19.92 -8.44
N TYR A 203 -27.58 20.77 -8.31
CA TYR A 203 -27.75 21.98 -9.09
C TYR A 203 -28.24 23.12 -8.18
N PRO A 204 -27.59 24.28 -8.15
CA PRO A 204 -27.84 25.31 -7.15
C PRO A 204 -29.30 25.76 -7.06
N GLU A 205 -30.00 25.94 -8.19
CA GLU A 205 -31.39 26.39 -8.18
C GLU A 205 -32.33 25.41 -7.45
N PHE A 206 -32.13 24.10 -7.60
CA PHE A 206 -32.96 23.11 -6.89
C PHE A 206 -32.76 23.19 -5.37
N ILE A 207 -31.58 23.60 -4.92
CA ILE A 207 -31.29 23.78 -3.49
C ILE A 207 -31.92 25.11 -3.01
N GLN A 208 -31.71 26.20 -3.75
CA GLN A 208 -32.19 27.54 -3.36
C GLN A 208 -33.71 27.65 -3.39
N ILE A 209 -34.35 27.20 -4.48
CA ILE A 209 -35.77 27.40 -4.72
C ILE A 209 -36.60 26.26 -4.11
N ASN A 210 -36.15 25.00 -4.29
CA ASN A 210 -36.92 23.83 -3.88
C ASN A 210 -36.46 23.23 -2.57
N HIS A 211 -35.43 23.81 -1.90
CA HIS A 211 -34.86 23.35 -0.64
C HIS A 211 -34.36 21.89 -0.66
N GLN A 212 -33.90 21.41 -1.84
CA GLN A 212 -33.50 20.02 -2.05
C GLN A 212 -32.03 19.76 -1.61
N TRP A 213 -31.71 20.01 -0.35
CA TRP A 213 -30.37 19.83 0.24
C TRP A 213 -29.85 18.39 0.16
N TRP A 214 -30.73 17.42 0.06
CA TRP A 214 -30.37 16.00 -0.09
C TRP A 214 -29.55 15.73 -1.37
N ARG A 215 -29.61 16.62 -2.36
CA ARG A 215 -28.84 16.52 -3.60
C ARG A 215 -27.35 16.59 -3.40
N ILE A 216 -26.88 17.26 -2.35
CA ILE A 216 -25.46 17.26 -1.98
C ILE A 216 -24.98 15.83 -1.65
N PHE A 217 -25.84 15.03 -1.03
CA PHE A 217 -25.57 13.64 -0.73
C PHE A 217 -25.74 12.72 -1.94
N THR A 218 -26.84 12.82 -2.70
CA THR A 218 -27.12 11.89 -3.80
C THR A 218 -26.18 12.08 -4.97
N ALA A 219 -25.74 13.31 -5.24
CA ALA A 219 -24.79 13.64 -6.29
C ALA A 219 -23.47 12.86 -6.17
N MET A 220 -23.08 12.47 -4.94
CA MET A 220 -21.86 11.67 -4.69
C MET A 220 -21.88 10.28 -5.32
N PHE A 221 -23.06 9.78 -5.73
CA PHE A 221 -23.23 8.43 -6.27
C PHE A 221 -23.61 8.41 -7.75
N ILE A 222 -23.85 9.58 -8.34
CA ILE A 222 -24.29 9.76 -9.73
C ILE A 222 -23.07 10.12 -10.58
N HIS A 223 -22.97 9.61 -11.81
CA HIS A 223 -21.81 9.84 -12.68
C HIS A 223 -22.22 10.20 -14.10
N PHE A 224 -21.48 11.13 -14.72
CA PHE A 224 -21.60 11.51 -16.12
C PHE A 224 -20.92 10.49 -17.03
N GLY A 225 -21.63 9.46 -17.45
CA GLY A 225 -21.15 8.41 -18.35
C GLY A 225 -20.15 7.44 -17.73
N LEU A 226 -19.91 6.35 -18.42
CA LEU A 226 -19.04 5.25 -17.99
C LEU A 226 -17.58 5.67 -17.72
N PRO A 227 -16.92 6.52 -18.55
CA PRO A 227 -15.54 6.91 -18.30
C PRO A 227 -15.36 7.64 -16.96
N HIS A 228 -16.33 8.49 -16.57
CA HIS A 228 -16.29 9.20 -15.30
C HIS A 228 -16.42 8.24 -14.11
N LEU A 229 -17.38 7.29 -14.17
CA LEU A 229 -17.51 6.23 -13.15
C LEU A 229 -16.24 5.42 -13.01
N VAL A 230 -15.71 4.89 -14.12
CA VAL A 230 -14.51 4.01 -14.11
C VAL A 230 -13.32 4.74 -13.50
N ASN A 231 -13.05 5.98 -13.91
CA ASN A 231 -11.94 6.76 -13.36
C ASN A 231 -12.08 6.95 -11.84
N ASN A 232 -13.28 7.33 -11.36
CA ASN A 232 -13.53 7.46 -9.92
C ASN A 232 -13.33 6.15 -9.18
N MET A 233 -13.87 5.04 -9.68
CA MET A 233 -13.80 3.75 -9.00
C MET A 233 -12.37 3.17 -8.96
N VAL A 234 -11.60 3.32 -10.03
CA VAL A 234 -10.19 2.89 -10.06
C VAL A 234 -9.37 3.64 -9.01
N ILE A 235 -9.46 4.96 -8.98
CA ILE A 235 -8.75 5.78 -7.99
C ILE A 235 -9.24 5.45 -6.58
N PHE A 236 -10.55 5.35 -6.39
CA PHE A 236 -11.15 5.03 -5.09
C PHE A 236 -10.74 3.66 -4.57
N CYS A 237 -10.75 2.61 -5.40
CA CYS A 237 -10.28 1.29 -5.00
C CYS A 237 -8.82 1.30 -4.59
N CYS A 238 -7.98 2.06 -5.28
CA CYS A 238 -6.56 2.18 -4.94
C CYS A 238 -6.31 2.93 -3.62
N VAL A 239 -6.92 4.12 -3.48
CA VAL A 239 -6.66 5.02 -2.33
C VAL A 239 -7.51 4.63 -1.13
N GLY A 240 -8.81 4.39 -1.35
CA GLY A 240 -9.78 4.02 -0.32
C GLY A 240 -9.38 2.74 0.40
N SER A 241 -8.95 1.71 -0.34
CA SER A 241 -8.46 0.45 0.26
C SER A 241 -7.25 0.67 1.19
N ARG A 242 -6.36 1.60 0.84
CA ARG A 242 -5.21 1.94 1.70
C ARG A 242 -5.65 2.66 2.96
N LEU A 243 -6.57 3.63 2.83
CA LEU A 243 -7.12 4.35 3.98
C LEU A 243 -7.91 3.41 4.89
N GLU A 244 -8.73 2.52 4.31
CA GLU A 244 -9.53 1.54 5.05
C GLU A 244 -8.66 0.57 5.87
N ARG A 245 -7.57 0.05 5.27
CA ARG A 245 -6.61 -0.80 6.00
C ARG A 245 -5.86 -0.07 7.10
N ALA A 246 -5.65 1.25 6.97
CA ALA A 246 -4.98 2.06 7.98
C ALA A 246 -5.91 2.49 9.10
N ALA A 247 -7.11 2.98 8.77
CA ALA A 247 -8.04 3.61 9.71
C ALA A 247 -9.14 2.67 10.22
N GLY A 248 -9.40 1.58 9.49
CA GLY A 248 -10.53 0.66 9.71
C GLY A 248 -11.78 1.05 8.93
N HIS A 249 -12.71 0.10 8.81
CA HIS A 249 -13.90 0.18 7.98
C HIS A 249 -14.79 1.39 8.28
N PHE A 250 -15.17 1.53 9.55
CA PHE A 250 -16.09 2.59 9.98
C PHE A 250 -15.51 3.99 9.79
N LYS A 251 -14.25 4.21 10.17
CA LYS A 251 -13.61 5.52 10.03
C LYS A 251 -13.43 5.92 8.57
N MET A 252 -13.06 4.96 7.72
CA MET A 252 -12.99 5.18 6.28
C MET A 252 -14.35 5.58 5.70
N PHE A 253 -15.42 4.88 6.08
CA PHE A 253 -16.79 5.24 5.67
C PHE A 253 -17.15 6.66 6.06
N VAL A 254 -16.91 7.04 7.33
CA VAL A 254 -17.21 8.39 7.83
C VAL A 254 -16.38 9.44 7.09
N ILE A 255 -15.07 9.20 6.86
CA ILE A 255 -14.21 10.12 6.11
C ILE A 255 -14.74 10.31 4.69
N TYR A 256 -15.10 9.22 4.01
CA TYR A 256 -15.66 9.27 2.65
C TYR A 256 -16.95 10.11 2.59
N MET A 257 -17.90 9.83 3.49
CA MET A 257 -19.20 10.53 3.52
C MET A 257 -19.05 12.01 3.83
N LEU A 258 -18.29 12.34 4.86
CA LEU A 258 -18.04 13.74 5.23
C LEU A 258 -17.33 14.50 4.10
N SER A 259 -16.38 13.85 3.43
CA SER A 259 -15.63 14.46 2.34
C SER A 259 -16.48 14.77 1.13
N GLY A 260 -17.38 13.86 0.75
CA GLY A 260 -18.28 14.09 -0.36
C GLY A 260 -19.28 15.22 -0.05
N ILE A 261 -19.84 15.23 1.17
CA ILE A 261 -20.72 16.30 1.63
C ILE A 261 -19.98 17.63 1.68
N GLY A 262 -18.78 17.68 2.29
CA GLY A 262 -17.97 18.89 2.39
C GLY A 262 -17.51 19.41 1.02
N GLY A 263 -17.18 18.50 0.10
CA GLY A 263 -16.89 18.84 -1.30
C GLY A 263 -18.09 19.44 -2.00
N GLY A 264 -19.24 18.79 -1.93
CA GLY A 264 -20.49 19.28 -2.52
C GLY A 264 -20.94 20.62 -1.95
N LEU A 265 -20.78 20.83 -0.62
CA LEU A 265 -21.07 22.12 0.00
C LEU A 265 -20.15 23.23 -0.52
N LEU A 266 -18.83 22.99 -0.56
CA LEU A 266 -17.90 23.99 -1.09
C LEU A 266 -18.21 24.33 -2.55
N SER A 267 -18.46 23.32 -3.38
CA SER A 267 -18.85 23.51 -4.77
C SER A 267 -20.13 24.36 -4.89
N TYR A 268 -21.17 24.02 -4.14
CA TYR A 268 -22.40 24.77 -4.10
C TYR A 268 -22.18 26.26 -3.76
N PHE A 269 -21.45 26.56 -2.70
CA PHE A 269 -21.16 27.94 -2.31
C PHE A 269 -20.29 28.68 -3.33
N MET A 270 -19.38 28.02 -3.98
CA MET A 270 -18.54 28.63 -5.01
C MET A 270 -19.35 28.92 -6.29
N MET A 271 -20.29 28.06 -6.68
CA MET A 271 -21.22 28.34 -7.76
C MET A 271 -22.13 29.54 -7.45
N LEU A 272 -22.61 29.68 -6.20
CA LEU A 272 -23.37 30.87 -5.78
C LEU A 272 -22.53 32.15 -5.84
N TYR A 273 -21.26 32.05 -5.44
CA TYR A 273 -20.35 33.20 -5.43
C TYR A 273 -19.99 33.66 -6.85
N SER A 274 -19.72 32.72 -7.76
CA SER A 274 -19.35 33.03 -9.15
C SER A 274 -20.52 33.38 -10.04
N GLY A 275 -21.75 32.93 -9.69
CA GLY A 275 -22.93 32.99 -10.55
C GLY A 275 -22.88 31.99 -11.72
N ASP A 276 -21.86 31.14 -11.78
CA ASP A 276 -21.68 30.13 -12.83
C ASP A 276 -22.24 28.78 -12.37
N TYR A 277 -23.52 28.55 -12.69
CA TYR A 277 -24.26 27.39 -12.24
C TYR A 277 -24.06 26.22 -13.19
N ALA A 278 -23.61 25.11 -12.68
CA ALA A 278 -23.45 23.86 -13.39
C ALA A 278 -24.04 22.68 -12.59
N VAL A 279 -24.39 21.61 -13.28
CA VAL A 279 -24.77 20.35 -12.63
C VAL A 279 -23.51 19.65 -12.16
N SER A 280 -23.42 19.39 -10.85
CA SER A 280 -22.34 18.65 -10.24
C SER A 280 -22.81 17.26 -9.81
N ALA A 281 -22.06 16.23 -10.23
CA ALA A 281 -22.31 14.85 -9.86
C ALA A 281 -20.99 14.04 -9.99
N GLY A 282 -20.79 13.10 -9.09
CA GLY A 282 -19.61 12.22 -9.06
C GLY A 282 -19.14 11.92 -7.66
N ALA A 283 -18.54 10.74 -7.49
CA ALA A 283 -17.87 10.36 -6.24
C ALA A 283 -16.58 11.14 -6.00
N SER A 284 -16.13 11.96 -6.95
CA SER A 284 -14.78 12.55 -6.97
C SER A 284 -14.44 13.36 -5.72
N GLY A 285 -15.38 14.18 -5.20
CA GLY A 285 -15.19 14.91 -3.95
C GLY A 285 -14.86 14.00 -2.77
N ALA A 286 -15.57 12.89 -2.62
CA ALA A 286 -15.30 11.89 -1.59
C ALA A 286 -13.99 11.12 -1.86
N VAL A 287 -13.68 10.80 -3.12
CA VAL A 287 -12.42 10.16 -3.53
C VAL A 287 -11.22 11.06 -3.20
N PHE A 288 -11.27 12.34 -3.55
CA PHE A 288 -10.26 13.32 -3.16
C PHE A 288 -10.16 13.47 -1.63
N GLY A 289 -11.27 13.35 -0.92
CA GLY A 289 -11.28 13.30 0.54
C GLY A 289 -10.55 12.08 1.11
N THR A 290 -10.65 10.92 0.47
CA THR A 290 -9.85 9.75 0.89
C THR A 290 -8.34 9.98 0.67
N ILE A 291 -7.95 10.74 -0.37
CA ILE A 291 -6.56 11.21 -0.56
C ILE A 291 -6.16 12.12 0.59
N GLY A 292 -6.99 13.11 0.95
CA GLY A 292 -6.75 14.01 2.09
C GLY A 292 -6.58 13.25 3.40
N GLY A 293 -7.47 12.28 3.67
CA GLY A 293 -7.40 11.41 4.85
C GLY A 293 -6.13 10.56 4.88
N LEU A 294 -5.72 10.02 3.73
CA LEU A 294 -4.49 9.22 3.62
C LEU A 294 -3.22 10.07 3.77
N ILE A 295 -3.23 11.34 3.32
CA ILE A 295 -2.15 12.30 3.60
C ILE A 295 -1.93 12.44 5.10
N TRP A 296 -3.02 12.60 5.88
CA TRP A 296 -2.91 12.65 7.35
C TRP A 296 -2.31 11.36 7.94
N VAL A 297 -2.77 10.19 7.48
CA VAL A 297 -2.21 8.90 7.90
C VAL A 297 -0.70 8.85 7.64
N VAL A 298 -0.23 9.24 6.46
CA VAL A 298 1.19 9.25 6.10
C VAL A 298 1.99 10.21 6.99
N ILE A 299 1.44 11.40 7.30
CA ILE A 299 2.04 12.34 8.25
C ILE A 299 2.22 11.70 9.62
N ARG A 300 1.19 11.01 10.14
CA ARG A 300 1.24 10.32 11.45
C ARG A 300 2.24 9.16 11.48
N HIS A 301 2.64 8.64 10.33
CA HIS A 301 3.68 7.62 10.14
C HIS A 301 5.04 8.20 9.75
N ARG A 302 5.40 9.39 10.28
CA ARG A 302 6.69 10.07 10.05
C ARG A 302 6.96 10.35 8.56
N GLY A 303 5.90 10.61 7.79
CA GLY A 303 5.99 11.01 6.39
C GLY A 303 6.11 9.87 5.38
N ARG A 304 6.08 8.61 5.82
CA ARG A 304 6.08 7.41 4.95
C ARG A 304 5.13 6.35 5.48
N PHE A 305 4.32 5.77 4.60
CA PHE A 305 3.40 4.69 4.94
C PHE A 305 3.20 3.76 3.74
N LYS A 306 3.61 2.49 3.85
CA LYS A 306 3.44 1.45 2.80
C LYS A 306 3.78 1.94 1.39
N GLY A 307 4.97 2.48 1.21
CA GLY A 307 5.45 3.02 -0.07
C GLY A 307 4.94 4.41 -0.43
N LEU A 308 4.00 4.97 0.32
CA LEU A 308 3.49 6.33 0.12
C LEU A 308 4.33 7.34 0.89
N THR A 309 4.55 8.52 0.29
CA THR A 309 5.20 9.67 0.93
C THR A 309 4.28 10.88 0.88
N VAL A 310 4.39 11.76 1.89
CA VAL A 310 3.62 13.01 1.92
C VAL A 310 3.86 13.83 0.65
N LYS A 311 5.12 13.97 0.24
CA LYS A 311 5.49 14.73 -0.97
C LYS A 311 4.84 14.14 -2.24
N GLY A 312 4.89 12.82 -2.41
CA GLY A 312 4.28 12.14 -3.55
C GLY A 312 2.75 12.29 -3.59
N MET A 313 2.09 12.19 -2.43
CA MET A 313 0.63 12.36 -2.36
C MET A 313 0.19 13.79 -2.59
N ILE A 314 0.92 14.78 -2.05
CA ILE A 314 0.64 16.20 -2.33
C ILE A 314 0.85 16.48 -3.82
N LEU A 315 1.96 16.02 -4.40
CA LEU A 315 2.22 16.20 -5.84
C LEU A 315 1.09 15.59 -6.68
N MET A 316 0.65 14.37 -6.36
CA MET A 316 -0.47 13.72 -7.06
C MET A 316 -1.75 14.55 -6.95
N ALA A 317 -2.09 15.03 -5.75
CA ALA A 317 -3.28 15.86 -5.54
C ALA A 317 -3.20 17.18 -6.31
N VAL A 318 -2.05 17.87 -6.29
CA VAL A 318 -1.83 19.13 -7.02
C VAL A 318 -1.92 18.93 -8.52
N LEU A 319 -1.29 17.88 -9.07
CA LEU A 319 -1.37 17.59 -10.50
C LEU A 319 -2.80 17.23 -10.93
N SER A 320 -3.54 16.49 -10.11
CA SER A 320 -4.93 16.15 -10.39
C SER A 320 -5.84 17.39 -10.35
N LEU A 321 -5.63 18.30 -9.41
CA LEU A 321 -6.35 19.57 -9.35
C LEU A 321 -5.99 20.48 -10.53
N TYR A 322 -4.69 20.58 -10.86
CA TYR A 322 -4.24 21.36 -12.02
C TYR A 322 -4.88 20.87 -13.32
N TYR A 323 -4.88 19.54 -13.54
CA TYR A 323 -5.59 18.97 -14.68
C TYR A 323 -7.08 19.29 -14.66
N GLY A 324 -7.73 19.19 -13.50
CA GLY A 324 -9.13 19.55 -13.33
C GLY A 324 -9.40 21.00 -13.70
N PHE A 325 -8.65 21.96 -13.18
CA PHE A 325 -8.81 23.39 -13.49
C PHE A 325 -8.50 23.73 -14.96
N SER A 326 -7.75 22.88 -15.64
CA SER A 326 -7.45 23.04 -17.06
C SER A 326 -8.47 22.36 -17.99
N THR A 327 -9.45 21.64 -17.43
CA THR A 327 -10.44 20.86 -18.17
C THR A 327 -11.85 21.38 -17.88
N ILE A 328 -12.60 21.69 -18.94
CA ILE A 328 -14.00 22.16 -18.80
C ILE A 328 -14.87 21.00 -18.31
N GLY A 329 -15.82 21.29 -17.43
CA GLY A 329 -16.80 20.34 -16.91
C GLY A 329 -16.32 19.54 -15.69
N ILE A 330 -15.16 19.87 -15.11
CA ILE A 330 -14.68 19.29 -13.86
C ILE A 330 -14.99 20.23 -12.68
N ASP A 331 -15.69 19.73 -11.68
CA ASP A 331 -16.01 20.45 -10.44
C ASP A 331 -14.82 20.44 -9.47
N ASN A 332 -13.88 21.35 -9.68
CA ASN A 332 -12.65 21.43 -8.88
C ASN A 332 -12.90 21.89 -7.45
N TRP A 333 -13.93 22.69 -7.21
CA TRP A 333 -14.24 23.12 -5.86
C TRP A 333 -14.76 21.98 -5.00
N CYS A 334 -15.47 21.03 -5.61
CA CYS A 334 -15.82 19.77 -4.96
C CYS A 334 -14.57 18.97 -4.57
N HIS A 335 -13.55 18.91 -5.44
CA HIS A 335 -12.28 18.21 -5.15
C HIS A 335 -11.52 18.88 -4.00
N VAL A 336 -11.38 20.21 -4.03
CA VAL A 336 -10.70 20.98 -2.97
C VAL A 336 -11.42 20.79 -1.63
N GLY A 337 -12.76 20.96 -1.62
CA GLY A 337 -13.56 20.74 -0.41
C GLY A 337 -13.45 19.34 0.12
N GLY A 338 -13.42 18.34 -0.77
CA GLY A 338 -13.23 16.95 -0.42
C GLY A 338 -11.89 16.69 0.27
N ILE A 339 -10.76 17.15 -0.33
CA ILE A 339 -9.42 17.00 0.27
C ILE A 339 -9.37 17.59 1.67
N LEU A 340 -9.84 18.83 1.81
CA LEU A 340 -9.79 19.55 3.09
C LEU A 340 -10.61 18.84 4.16
N THR A 341 -11.87 18.50 3.83
CA THR A 341 -12.77 17.81 4.77
C THR A 341 -12.25 16.44 5.14
N GLY A 342 -11.72 15.68 4.17
CA GLY A 342 -11.16 14.35 4.43
C GLY A 342 -9.90 14.38 5.28
N PHE A 343 -9.04 15.38 5.07
CA PHE A 343 -7.87 15.61 5.91
C PHE A 343 -8.27 15.93 7.36
N LEU A 344 -9.21 16.87 7.55
CA LEU A 344 -9.72 17.27 8.86
C LEU A 344 -10.45 16.11 9.57
N ALA A 345 -11.31 15.39 8.85
CA ALA A 345 -12.00 14.23 9.39
C ALA A 345 -11.01 13.14 9.83
N ALA A 346 -9.98 12.87 9.04
CA ALA A 346 -8.94 11.92 9.42
C ALA A 346 -8.11 12.42 10.61
N MET A 347 -7.86 13.71 10.72
CA MET A 347 -7.17 14.32 11.87
C MET A 347 -7.92 14.06 13.18
N ILE A 348 -9.23 14.10 13.13
CA ILE A 348 -10.09 13.85 14.30
C ILE A 348 -10.23 12.34 14.57
N LEU A 349 -10.44 11.53 13.53
CA LEU A 349 -10.81 10.12 13.68
C LEU A 349 -9.62 9.17 13.76
N TYR A 350 -8.50 9.52 13.10
CA TYR A 350 -7.35 8.62 13.02
C TYR A 350 -6.28 8.98 14.04
N HIS A 351 -6.10 8.09 15.01
CA HIS A 351 -5.00 8.14 15.96
C HIS A 351 -4.13 6.91 15.74
N LYS A 352 -2.84 7.10 15.51
CA LYS A 352 -1.88 5.99 15.46
C LYS A 352 -1.91 5.31 16.83
N LYS A 353 -2.21 4.00 16.86
CA LYS A 353 -2.04 3.22 18.09
C LYS A 353 -0.55 3.31 18.47
N VAL A 354 -0.26 3.85 19.64
CA VAL A 354 1.04 3.71 20.27
C VAL A 354 1.10 2.24 20.68
N GLU A 355 1.90 1.45 20.00
CA GLU A 355 2.28 0.14 20.54
C GLU A 355 3.15 0.47 21.75
N ASN A 356 2.58 0.32 22.94
CA ASN A 356 3.33 0.36 24.18
C ASN A 356 4.37 -0.77 24.08
N CYS A 357 5.62 -0.38 24.15
CA CYS A 357 6.76 -1.27 24.29
C CYS A 357 6.65 -2.11 25.57
#